data_8b257cb211cae06cd41905c6a0304801
#
_entry.id   8b257cb211cae06cd41905c6a0304801
#
_cell.length_a   1.000
_cell.length_b   1.000
_cell.length_c   1.000
_cell.angle_alpha   90.00
_cell.angle_beta   90.00
_cell.angle_gamma   90.00
#
_symmetry.space_group_name_H-M   'P 1'
#
loop_
_entity.id
_entity.type
_entity.pdbx_description
1 polymer ?
#
loop_
_entity_poly.entity_id
_entity_poly.type
_entity_poly.pdbx_seq_one_letter_code
_entity_poly.pdbx_strand_id
1 'polypeptide(L)'
;VGAIPNDELAKDAGLATANGVIVDLEARTEDPSIFAIGDVTHRPLPLYERQFRLESVPNALEQAKQAASAILGRPGPAPEVPWFWSDQYDLKLQIAGLLFEADRQVVRGDVAAAKFAVFHLKGDLLQAVEAVNAPPEFMAGKQLIAKRTPVNAEKLADTTVSMKEVAA
;
A
#
# COMPACT_ATOMS: atom_id res chain seq x y z
N VAL A 1 -17.16 -9.27 -1.73
CA VAL A 1 -16.34 -9.83 -2.78
C VAL A 1 -14.89 -9.61 -2.40
N GLY A 2 -13.96 -10.21 -3.07
CA GLY A 2 -12.53 -10.21 -2.77
C GLY A 2 -11.95 -11.57 -3.08
N ALA A 3 -10.71 -11.84 -2.67
CA ALA A 3 -10.07 -13.12 -2.85
C ALA A 3 -9.89 -13.86 -1.51
N ILE A 4 -10.02 -15.17 -1.56
CA ILE A 4 -9.66 -16.06 -0.45
C ILE A 4 -8.29 -16.64 -0.79
N PRO A 5 -7.29 -16.57 0.12
CA PRO A 5 -5.98 -17.14 -0.15
C PRO A 5 -6.06 -18.67 -0.18
N ASN A 6 -5.48 -19.29 -1.21
CA ASN A 6 -5.32 -20.74 -1.28
C ASN A 6 -4.10 -21.14 -0.44
N ASP A 7 -4.25 -21.16 0.87
CA ASP A 7 -3.16 -21.44 1.83
C ASP A 7 -3.17 -22.87 2.38
N GLU A 8 -4.02 -23.76 1.81
CA GLU A 8 -4.20 -25.14 2.26
C GLU A 8 -2.89 -25.94 2.18
N LEU A 9 -2.12 -25.78 1.10
CA LEU A 9 -0.85 -26.49 0.94
C LEU A 9 0.15 -26.12 2.05
N ALA A 10 0.17 -24.87 2.44
CA ALA A 10 1.03 -24.41 3.54
C ALA A 10 0.55 -24.96 4.90
N LYS A 11 -0.77 -24.98 5.14
CA LYS A 11 -1.37 -25.59 6.34
C LYS A 11 -1.06 -27.08 6.44
N ASP A 12 -1.22 -27.82 5.33
CA ASP A 12 -0.93 -29.25 5.28
C ASP A 12 0.56 -29.57 5.50
N ALA A 13 1.44 -28.62 5.11
CA ALA A 13 2.87 -28.68 5.40
C ALA A 13 3.23 -28.25 6.85
N GLY A 14 2.25 -27.84 7.66
CA GLY A 14 2.44 -27.43 9.05
C GLY A 14 2.92 -25.98 9.22
N LEU A 15 2.89 -25.16 8.16
CA LEU A 15 3.30 -23.77 8.23
C LEU A 15 2.21 -22.88 8.84
N ALA A 16 2.64 -21.81 9.53
CA ALA A 16 1.74 -20.83 10.12
C ALA A 16 0.98 -20.04 9.04
N THR A 17 -0.34 -19.94 9.23
CA THR A 17 -1.24 -19.17 8.34
C THR A 17 -2.20 -18.31 9.16
N ALA A 18 -2.54 -17.12 8.63
CA ALA A 18 -3.56 -16.23 9.18
C ALA A 18 -4.11 -15.36 8.04
N ASN A 19 -5.21 -15.76 7.43
CA ASN A 19 -5.69 -15.14 6.19
C ASN A 19 -4.57 -15.06 5.12
N GLY A 20 -3.91 -16.21 4.88
CA GLY A 20 -2.75 -16.38 4.03
C GLY A 20 -1.51 -16.90 4.79
N VAL A 21 -0.47 -17.25 4.06
CA VAL A 21 0.79 -17.78 4.60
C VAL A 21 1.55 -16.66 5.33
N ILE A 22 1.88 -16.86 6.60
CA ILE A 22 2.65 -15.87 7.37
C ILE A 22 4.09 -15.87 6.88
N VAL A 23 4.59 -14.66 6.54
CA VAL A 23 5.97 -14.45 6.12
C VAL A 23 6.59 -13.24 6.82
N ASP A 24 7.90 -13.18 6.84
CA ASP A 24 8.68 -12.03 7.29
C ASP A 24 8.89 -10.99 6.17
N LEU A 25 9.76 -9.97 6.42
CA LEU A 25 10.10 -8.93 5.43
C LEU A 25 10.93 -9.44 4.26
N GLU A 26 11.49 -10.63 4.35
CA GLU A 26 12.23 -11.32 3.30
C GLU A 26 11.34 -12.29 2.50
N ALA A 27 10.03 -12.29 2.78
CA ALA A 27 9.05 -13.23 2.25
C ALA A 27 9.31 -14.70 2.66
N ARG A 28 10.03 -14.92 3.76
CA ARG A 28 10.37 -16.23 4.32
C ARG A 28 9.30 -16.65 5.33
N THR A 29 8.93 -17.92 5.32
CA THR A 29 8.05 -18.52 6.34
C THR A 29 8.86 -18.86 7.60
N GLU A 30 8.22 -19.46 8.61
CA GLU A 30 8.91 -19.99 9.79
C GLU A 30 9.89 -21.13 9.45
N ASP A 31 9.67 -21.85 8.36
CA ASP A 31 10.70 -22.75 7.80
C ASP A 31 11.65 -21.95 6.91
N PRO A 32 12.96 -21.88 7.27
CA PRO A 32 13.92 -21.04 6.56
C PRO A 32 14.18 -21.45 5.11
N SER A 33 13.73 -22.62 4.69
CA SER A 33 13.85 -23.13 3.32
C SER A 33 12.63 -22.82 2.45
N ILE A 34 11.55 -22.29 3.05
CA ILE A 34 10.29 -22.06 2.36
C ILE A 34 9.97 -20.56 2.30
N PHE A 35 9.65 -20.08 1.11
CA PHE A 35 9.24 -18.71 0.83
C PHE A 35 7.82 -18.69 0.25
N ALA A 36 7.07 -17.65 0.56
CA ALA A 36 5.79 -17.37 -0.07
C ALA A 36 5.73 -15.89 -0.48
N ILE A 37 5.16 -15.61 -1.66
CA ILE A 37 5.07 -14.27 -2.23
C ILE A 37 3.69 -14.00 -2.84
N GLY A 38 3.34 -12.74 -2.99
CA GLY A 38 2.12 -12.29 -3.67
C GLY A 38 0.88 -12.38 -2.78
N ASP A 39 -0.26 -12.50 -3.42
CA ASP A 39 -1.59 -12.35 -2.80
C ASP A 39 -1.91 -13.41 -1.73
N VAL A 40 -1.20 -14.53 -1.74
CA VAL A 40 -1.37 -15.62 -0.75
C VAL A 40 -0.70 -15.30 0.59
N THR A 41 0.08 -14.22 0.72
CA THR A 41 0.90 -13.96 1.89
C THR A 41 0.27 -13.00 2.89
N HIS A 42 0.47 -13.29 4.18
CA HIS A 42 0.19 -12.41 5.30
C HIS A 42 1.55 -11.88 5.82
N ARG A 43 1.87 -10.62 5.50
CA ARG A 43 3.19 -10.03 5.66
C ARG A 43 3.22 -8.84 6.64
N PRO A 44 4.36 -8.52 7.25
CA PRO A 44 4.52 -7.30 8.02
C PRO A 44 4.38 -6.05 7.13
N LEU A 45 3.70 -5.05 7.66
CA LEU A 45 3.62 -3.69 7.11
C LEU A 45 4.19 -2.71 8.14
N PRO A 46 5.51 -2.44 8.14
CA PRO A 46 6.16 -1.62 9.17
C PRO A 46 5.56 -0.21 9.27
N LEU A 47 5.17 0.38 8.14
CA LEU A 47 4.56 1.71 8.10
C LEU A 47 3.28 1.81 8.94
N TYR A 48 2.54 0.71 9.08
CA TYR A 48 1.26 0.60 9.80
C TYR A 48 1.36 -0.22 11.08
N GLU A 49 2.56 -0.69 11.44
CA GLU A 49 2.83 -1.49 12.65
C GLU A 49 1.92 -2.71 12.80
N ARG A 50 1.62 -3.38 11.69
CA ARG A 50 0.74 -4.58 11.64
C ARG A 50 1.12 -5.55 10.53
N GLN A 51 0.51 -6.72 10.59
CA GLN A 51 0.54 -7.66 9.49
C GLN A 51 -0.75 -7.57 8.67
N PHE A 52 -0.65 -7.79 7.37
CA PHE A 52 -1.80 -7.72 6.47
C PHE A 52 -1.53 -8.50 5.18
N ARG A 53 -2.61 -8.93 4.51
CA ARG A 53 -2.55 -9.55 3.18
C ARG A 53 -2.86 -8.50 2.12
N LEU A 54 -1.90 -8.29 1.22
CA LEU A 54 -2.01 -7.32 0.13
C LEU A 54 -2.27 -8.06 -1.19
N GLU A 55 -3.30 -7.64 -1.91
CA GLU A 55 -3.71 -8.18 -3.21
C GLU A 55 -3.34 -7.17 -4.30
N SER A 56 -2.07 -7.18 -4.75
CA SER A 56 -1.64 -6.26 -5.80
C SER A 56 -0.38 -6.72 -6.52
N VAL A 57 -0.30 -6.40 -7.82
CA VAL A 57 0.90 -6.66 -8.63
C VAL A 57 2.16 -6.01 -8.03
N PRO A 58 2.14 -4.74 -7.56
CA PRO A 58 3.30 -4.15 -6.89
C PRO A 58 3.77 -4.94 -5.67
N ASN A 59 2.86 -5.44 -4.83
CA ASN A 59 3.21 -6.28 -3.68
C ASN A 59 3.90 -7.57 -4.13
N ALA A 60 3.34 -8.26 -5.13
CA ALA A 60 3.92 -9.51 -5.65
C ALA A 60 5.34 -9.29 -6.19
N LEU A 61 5.56 -8.20 -6.93
CA LEU A 61 6.88 -7.84 -7.48
C LEU A 61 7.88 -7.43 -6.38
N GLU A 62 7.44 -6.71 -5.35
CA GLU A 62 8.27 -6.35 -4.21
C GLU A 62 8.74 -7.60 -3.47
N GLN A 63 7.80 -8.49 -3.11
CA GLN A 63 8.11 -9.73 -2.41
C GLN A 63 8.99 -10.68 -3.23
N ALA A 64 8.80 -10.73 -4.55
CA ALA A 64 9.68 -11.51 -5.43
C ALA A 64 11.13 -11.03 -5.35
N LYS A 65 11.36 -9.71 -5.30
CA LYS A 65 12.70 -9.13 -5.13
C LYS A 65 13.25 -9.40 -3.73
N GLN A 66 12.42 -9.29 -2.70
CA GLN A 66 12.81 -9.59 -1.31
C GLN A 66 13.23 -11.05 -1.16
N ALA A 67 12.40 -12.00 -1.62
CA ALA A 67 12.70 -13.42 -1.58
C ALA A 67 13.97 -13.77 -2.38
N ALA A 68 14.11 -13.25 -3.61
CA ALA A 68 15.30 -13.49 -4.42
C ALA A 68 16.57 -12.96 -3.76
N SER A 69 16.51 -11.79 -3.12
CA SER A 69 17.64 -11.23 -2.38
C SER A 69 18.00 -12.10 -1.17
N ALA A 70 17.01 -12.55 -0.41
CA ALA A 70 17.21 -13.42 0.75
C ALA A 70 17.84 -14.78 0.36
N ILE A 71 17.36 -15.41 -0.73
CA ILE A 71 17.91 -16.65 -1.27
C ILE A 71 19.38 -16.47 -1.68
N LEU A 72 19.72 -15.30 -2.22
CA LEU A 72 21.10 -14.98 -2.63
C LEU A 72 22.00 -14.46 -1.51
N GLY A 73 21.47 -14.37 -0.27
CA GLY A 73 22.21 -13.79 0.86
C GLY A 73 22.57 -12.31 0.67
N ARG A 74 21.73 -11.53 -0.03
CA ARG A 74 21.92 -10.10 -0.32
C ARG A 74 20.88 -9.27 0.40
N PRO A 75 21.17 -7.99 0.72
CA PRO A 75 20.15 -7.07 1.23
C PRO A 75 18.99 -6.95 0.23
N GLY A 76 17.77 -7.13 0.72
CA GLY A 76 16.55 -6.91 -0.06
C GLY A 76 16.13 -5.44 -0.12
N PRO A 77 15.21 -5.08 -1.02
CA PRO A 77 14.62 -3.74 -1.04
C PRO A 77 13.83 -3.49 0.24
N ALA A 78 13.88 -2.24 0.72
CA ALA A 78 13.01 -1.81 1.82
C ALA A 78 11.52 -1.90 1.39
N PRO A 79 10.61 -2.18 2.34
CA PRO A 79 9.18 -2.16 2.05
C PRO A 79 8.73 -0.80 1.52
N GLU A 80 7.96 -0.82 0.43
CA GLU A 80 7.33 0.37 -0.14
C GLU A 80 5.99 0.67 0.53
N VAL A 81 5.47 1.89 0.31
CA VAL A 81 4.05 2.18 0.57
C VAL A 81 3.20 1.28 -0.32
N PRO A 82 2.29 0.48 0.25
CA PRO A 82 1.40 -0.35 -0.55
C PRO A 82 0.64 0.50 -1.57
N TRP A 83 0.52 0.01 -2.79
CA TRP A 83 -0.24 0.72 -3.81
C TRP A 83 -0.77 -0.24 -4.87
N PHE A 84 -1.83 0.17 -5.57
CA PHE A 84 -2.36 -0.53 -6.72
C PHE A 84 -3.10 0.42 -7.66
N TRP A 85 -3.56 -0.09 -8.79
CA TRP A 85 -4.33 0.68 -9.76
C TRP A 85 -5.45 -0.16 -10.38
N SER A 86 -6.42 0.54 -10.95
CA SER A 86 -7.45 -0.06 -11.80
C SER A 86 -7.76 0.91 -12.95
N ASP A 87 -7.73 0.40 -14.16
CA ASP A 87 -8.14 1.14 -15.34
C ASP A 87 -9.54 0.67 -15.77
N GLN A 88 -10.49 1.61 -15.80
CA GLN A 88 -11.88 1.37 -16.19
C GLN A 88 -12.23 2.35 -17.32
N TYR A 89 -12.06 1.92 -18.56
CA TYR A 89 -12.21 2.76 -19.76
C TYR A 89 -11.27 3.98 -19.72
N ASP A 90 -11.83 5.17 -19.58
CA ASP A 90 -11.13 6.45 -19.46
C ASP A 90 -10.78 6.86 -18.01
N LEU A 91 -11.22 6.08 -17.03
CA LEU A 91 -10.93 6.30 -15.63
C LEU A 91 -9.70 5.51 -15.18
N LYS A 92 -8.70 6.23 -14.69
CA LYS A 92 -7.50 5.65 -14.09
C LYS A 92 -7.53 5.88 -12.59
N LEU A 93 -7.85 4.83 -11.84
CA LEU A 93 -7.78 4.84 -10.39
C LEU A 93 -6.40 4.40 -9.94
N GLN A 94 -5.76 5.18 -9.08
CA GLN A 94 -4.52 4.83 -8.40
C GLN A 94 -4.70 5.05 -6.90
N ILE A 95 -4.34 4.04 -6.11
CA ILE A 95 -4.46 4.10 -4.65
C ILE A 95 -3.08 3.83 -4.05
N ALA A 96 -2.66 4.66 -3.09
CA ALA A 96 -1.50 4.40 -2.25
C ALA A 96 -1.87 4.51 -0.78
N GLY A 97 -1.25 3.65 0.03
CA GLY A 97 -1.57 3.53 1.44
C GLY A 97 -2.77 2.64 1.72
N LEU A 98 -3.15 2.58 2.98
CA LEU A 98 -4.24 1.74 3.50
C LEU A 98 -5.09 2.56 4.48
N LEU A 99 -6.40 2.31 4.49
CA LEU A 99 -7.40 3.08 5.23
C LEU A 99 -7.46 2.71 6.73
N PHE A 100 -6.36 2.29 7.32
CA PHE A 100 -6.36 1.94 8.74
C PHE A 100 -6.54 3.19 9.61
N GLU A 101 -7.59 3.17 10.42
CA GLU A 101 -7.84 4.18 11.46
C GLU A 101 -7.90 5.63 10.92
N ALA A 102 -8.19 5.83 9.64
CA ALA A 102 -8.43 7.15 9.09
C ALA A 102 -9.68 7.76 9.74
N ASP A 103 -9.55 8.98 10.24
CA ASP A 103 -10.61 9.71 10.95
C ASP A 103 -11.17 10.89 10.14
N ARG A 104 -10.51 11.24 9.02
CA ARG A 104 -10.86 12.40 8.20
C ARG A 104 -10.57 12.14 6.74
N GLN A 105 -11.45 12.68 5.88
CA GLN A 105 -11.27 12.70 4.41
C GLN A 105 -11.16 14.13 3.92
N VAL A 106 -10.30 14.34 2.92
CA VAL A 106 -10.13 15.61 2.21
C VAL A 106 -10.21 15.33 0.72
N VAL A 107 -11.16 15.93 0.04
CA VAL A 107 -11.32 15.84 -1.42
C VAL A 107 -10.59 17.03 -2.06
N ARG A 108 -9.78 16.74 -3.10
CA ARG A 108 -9.09 17.75 -3.91
C ARG A 108 -9.39 17.50 -5.38
N GLY A 109 -9.78 18.52 -6.11
CA GLY A 109 -10.09 18.45 -7.54
C GLY A 109 -11.59 18.43 -7.83
N ASP A 110 -11.96 18.01 -9.03
CA ASP A 110 -13.33 18.03 -9.53
C ASP A 110 -13.84 16.59 -9.75
N VAL A 111 -14.75 16.16 -8.86
CA VAL A 111 -15.36 14.82 -8.92
C VAL A 111 -16.24 14.68 -10.16
N ALA A 112 -16.97 15.75 -10.56
CA ALA A 112 -17.85 15.69 -11.72
C ALA A 112 -17.07 15.57 -13.03
N ALA A 113 -15.88 16.15 -13.09
CA ALA A 113 -14.96 16.02 -14.22
C ALA A 113 -14.11 14.72 -14.17
N ALA A 114 -14.34 13.85 -13.18
CA ALA A 114 -13.54 12.65 -12.94
C ALA A 114 -12.01 12.92 -12.87
N LYS A 115 -11.65 14.04 -12.25
CA LYS A 115 -10.24 14.45 -12.04
C LYS A 115 -10.07 14.96 -10.61
N PHE A 116 -9.82 14.03 -9.69
CA PHE A 116 -9.78 14.33 -8.26
C PHE A 116 -8.94 13.32 -7.48
N ALA A 117 -8.63 13.66 -6.25
CA ALA A 117 -8.09 12.74 -5.27
C ALA A 117 -8.83 12.86 -3.93
N VAL A 118 -8.95 11.74 -3.23
CA VAL A 118 -9.44 11.66 -1.86
C VAL A 118 -8.26 11.28 -0.96
N PHE A 119 -7.94 12.13 -0.02
CA PHE A 119 -6.88 11.93 0.96
C PHE A 119 -7.50 11.51 2.28
N HIS A 120 -7.01 10.42 2.85
CA HIS A 120 -7.49 9.86 4.12
C HIS A 120 -6.44 10.12 5.19
N LEU A 121 -6.80 10.88 6.23
CA LEU A 121 -5.92 11.30 7.30
C LEU A 121 -6.24 10.60 8.61
N LYS A 122 -5.23 10.44 9.45
CA LYS A 122 -5.32 10.18 10.89
C LYS A 122 -4.65 11.36 11.59
N GLY A 123 -5.46 12.24 12.19
CA GLY A 123 -4.97 13.54 12.63
C GLY A 123 -4.45 14.36 11.45
N ASP A 124 -3.17 14.71 11.44
CA ASP A 124 -2.47 15.43 10.38
C ASP A 124 -1.62 14.53 9.45
N LEU A 125 -1.60 13.22 9.71
CA LEU A 125 -0.82 12.26 8.92
C LEU A 125 -1.67 11.57 7.86
N LEU A 126 -1.19 11.58 6.62
CA LEU A 126 -1.83 10.88 5.51
C LEU A 126 -1.67 9.36 5.67
N GLN A 127 -2.80 8.63 5.66
CA GLN A 127 -2.86 7.17 5.70
C GLN A 127 -2.98 6.56 4.31
N ALA A 128 -3.81 7.17 3.46
CA ALA A 128 -4.00 6.72 2.09
C ALA A 128 -4.42 7.87 1.17
N VAL A 129 -4.22 7.69 -0.12
CA VAL A 129 -4.73 8.54 -1.19
C VAL A 129 -5.36 7.68 -2.28
N GLU A 130 -6.55 8.05 -2.71
CA GLU A 130 -7.27 7.48 -3.85
C GLU A 130 -7.37 8.57 -4.92
N ALA A 131 -6.78 8.36 -6.09
CA ALA A 131 -6.69 9.35 -7.15
C ALA A 131 -7.34 8.84 -8.43
N VAL A 132 -8.28 9.60 -8.95
CA VAL A 132 -8.94 9.34 -10.24
C VAL A 132 -8.42 10.38 -11.23
N ASN A 133 -7.74 9.93 -12.30
CA ASN A 133 -7.12 10.78 -13.32
C ASN A 133 -6.28 11.95 -12.75
N ALA A 134 -5.66 11.75 -11.58
CA ALA A 134 -4.90 12.74 -10.83
C ALA A 134 -3.50 12.21 -10.41
N PRO A 135 -2.62 11.86 -11.38
CA PRO A 135 -1.30 11.30 -11.09
C PRO A 135 -0.40 12.17 -10.19
N PRO A 136 -0.41 13.52 -10.30
CA PRO A 136 0.40 14.35 -9.40
C PRO A 136 0.01 14.20 -7.93
N GLU A 137 -1.29 14.15 -7.65
CA GLU A 137 -1.86 13.95 -6.32
C GLU A 137 -1.51 12.57 -5.76
N PHE A 138 -1.60 11.52 -6.59
CA PHE A 138 -1.17 10.16 -6.23
C PHE A 138 0.31 10.11 -5.86
N MET A 139 1.19 10.64 -6.72
CA MET A 139 2.64 10.61 -6.50
C MET A 139 3.05 11.39 -5.26
N ALA A 140 2.48 12.59 -5.07
CA ALA A 140 2.74 13.40 -3.88
C ALA A 140 2.19 12.74 -2.62
N GLY A 141 0.97 12.21 -2.67
CA GLY A 141 0.36 11.47 -1.57
C GLY A 141 1.19 10.26 -1.14
N LYS A 142 1.64 9.44 -2.10
CA LYS A 142 2.54 8.30 -1.81
C LYS A 142 3.82 8.73 -1.09
N GLN A 143 4.41 9.87 -1.49
CA GLN A 143 5.62 10.40 -0.83
C GLN A 143 5.33 10.93 0.59
N LEU A 144 4.20 11.62 0.79
CA LEU A 144 3.79 12.13 2.11
C LEU A 144 3.55 10.97 3.08
N ILE A 145 2.90 9.89 2.62
CA ILE A 145 2.70 8.66 3.40
C ILE A 145 4.05 8.03 3.78
N ALA A 146 4.94 7.83 2.79
CA ALA A 146 6.23 7.21 3.01
C ALA A 146 7.09 7.95 4.05
N LYS A 147 7.05 9.28 4.01
CA LYS A 147 7.83 10.15 4.90
C LYS A 147 7.13 10.47 6.22
N ARG A 148 5.86 10.06 6.38
CA ARG A 148 5.01 10.44 7.52
C ARG A 148 5.03 11.95 7.76
N THR A 149 4.94 12.73 6.68
CA THR A 149 4.97 14.18 6.75
C THR A 149 3.60 14.71 7.17
N PRO A 150 3.49 15.50 8.25
CA PRO A 150 2.24 16.16 8.62
C PRO A 150 1.75 17.09 7.51
N VAL A 151 0.46 17.13 7.27
CA VAL A 151 -0.15 17.96 6.22
C VAL A 151 -1.19 18.91 6.78
N ASN A 152 -1.30 20.09 6.18
CA ASN A 152 -2.39 21.02 6.42
C ASN A 152 -3.58 20.66 5.53
N ALA A 153 -4.69 20.26 6.13
CA ALA A 153 -5.86 19.77 5.41
C ALA A 153 -6.56 20.85 4.56
N GLU A 154 -6.49 22.12 4.94
CA GLU A 154 -7.05 23.23 4.15
C GLU A 154 -6.23 23.46 2.88
N LYS A 155 -4.91 23.50 3.01
CA LYS A 155 -3.98 23.56 1.86
C LYS A 155 -4.16 22.33 0.95
N LEU A 156 -4.38 21.15 1.54
CA LEU A 156 -4.57 19.90 0.80
C LEU A 156 -5.84 19.93 -0.06
N ALA A 157 -6.92 20.54 0.43
CA ALA A 157 -8.18 20.71 -0.31
C ALA A 157 -8.08 21.77 -1.43
N ASP A 158 -7.24 22.79 -1.27
CA ASP A 158 -7.11 23.91 -2.18
C ASP A 158 -6.29 23.56 -3.41
N THR A 159 -6.93 23.45 -4.58
CA THR A 159 -6.26 23.12 -5.85
C THR A 159 -5.31 24.20 -6.35
N THR A 160 -5.37 25.43 -5.81
CA THR A 160 -4.44 26.52 -6.16
C THR A 160 -3.11 26.39 -5.41
N VAL A 161 -3.09 25.65 -4.30
CA VAL A 161 -1.87 25.34 -3.53
C VAL A 161 -1.17 24.14 -4.15
N SER A 162 0.12 24.23 -4.40
CA SER A 162 0.92 23.11 -4.92
C SER A 162 0.97 21.96 -3.91
N MET A 163 0.95 20.71 -4.40
CA MET A 163 1.16 19.53 -3.55
C MET A 163 2.53 19.51 -2.83
N LYS A 164 3.47 20.36 -3.22
CA LYS A 164 4.76 20.54 -2.53
C LYS A 164 4.65 21.43 -1.29
N GLU A 165 3.57 22.19 -1.17
CA GLU A 165 3.35 23.20 -0.12
C GLU A 165 2.28 22.80 0.89
N VAL A 166 1.71 21.58 0.76
CA VAL A 166 0.66 21.07 1.66
C VAL A 166 1.19 20.60 3.01
N ALA A 167 2.49 20.47 3.18
CA ALA A 167 3.10 20.18 4.48
C ALA A 167 2.71 21.25 5.52
N ALA A 168 2.49 20.78 6.78
CA ALA A 168 2.13 21.63 7.89
C ALA A 168 3.33 22.44 8.40
#